data_1e0e342c962ad53d802ad1e3ae1ec024
#
_entry.id   1e0e342c962ad53d802ad1e3ae1ec024
#
_cell.length_a   1.000
_cell.length_b   1.000
_cell.length_c   1.000
_cell.angle_alpha   90.00
_cell.angle_beta   90.00
_cell.angle_gamma   90.00
#
_symmetry.space_group_name_H-M   'P 1'
#
loop_
_entity.id
_entity.type
_entity.pdbx_description
1 polymer ?
#
loop_
_entity_poly.entity_id
_entity_poly.type
_entity_poly.pdbx_seq_one_letter_code
_entity_poly.pdbx_strand_id
1 'polypeptide(L)'
;MGKEDLYTTRKVILYIATSLDGFIADSKGGIDWLHANAIERETDTSYEDFYSNVDTVIMGRTTYDQVTEVLSPNEYPYADSQSYVLTSRQTDNTKDITFTNKSVVDIVTDLKKQPGRDIFIVGGASIIKPLVEENLIDEYQLAIIPTLLGEGIPLLSDIKGNLKLTATQAKVVNNIVYHTYVKN
;
A
#
# COMPACT_ATOMS: atom_id res chain seq x y z
N MET A 1 -37.67 -13.83 8.14
CA MET A 1 -36.31 -14.38 7.93
C MET A 1 -35.58 -13.39 7.06
N GLY A 2 -34.81 -12.49 7.69
CA GLY A 2 -34.04 -11.47 7.02
C GLY A 2 -32.88 -12.10 6.26
N LYS A 3 -32.68 -11.68 5.01
CA LYS A 3 -31.42 -11.87 4.32
C LYS A 3 -30.40 -11.04 5.09
N GLU A 4 -29.59 -11.66 5.93
CA GLU A 4 -28.35 -11.08 6.39
C GLU A 4 -27.48 -10.87 5.16
N ASP A 5 -27.22 -9.60 4.85
CA ASP A 5 -26.36 -9.17 3.77
C ASP A 5 -24.96 -9.71 4.03
N LEU A 6 -24.59 -10.75 3.29
CA LEU A 6 -23.23 -11.27 3.17
C LEU A 6 -22.35 -10.29 2.35
N TYR A 7 -22.36 -9.03 2.72
CA TYR A 7 -21.35 -8.10 2.25
C TYR A 7 -20.09 -8.33 3.10
N THR A 8 -19.20 -9.14 2.58
CA THR A 8 -17.83 -9.16 3.10
C THR A 8 -17.30 -7.74 3.07
N THR A 9 -17.03 -7.19 4.26
CA THR A 9 -16.52 -5.82 4.38
C THR A 9 -15.17 -5.78 3.66
N ARG A 10 -15.02 -4.88 2.67
CA ARG A 10 -13.76 -4.67 1.95
C ARG A 10 -12.65 -4.41 2.93
N LYS A 11 -11.56 -5.15 2.85
CA LYS A 11 -10.37 -4.89 3.66
C LYS A 11 -9.57 -3.75 3.06
N VAL A 12 -8.99 -2.95 3.93
CA VAL A 12 -7.97 -1.96 3.59
C VAL A 12 -6.62 -2.56 3.94
N ILE A 13 -5.80 -2.81 2.94
CA ILE A 13 -4.53 -3.50 3.09
C ILE A 13 -3.39 -2.56 2.70
N LEU A 14 -2.44 -2.38 3.59
CA LEU A 14 -1.16 -1.77 3.30
C LEU A 14 -0.18 -2.89 2.91
N TYR A 15 0.24 -2.92 1.65
CA TYR A 15 1.31 -3.79 1.18
C TYR A 15 2.49 -2.92 0.76
N ILE A 16 3.63 -3.01 1.46
CA ILE A 16 4.74 -2.11 1.22
C ILE A 16 6.09 -2.72 1.62
N ALA A 17 7.13 -2.41 0.83
CA ALA A 17 8.50 -2.74 1.17
C ALA A 17 9.13 -1.64 2.04
N THR A 18 9.92 -2.05 3.03
CA THR A 18 10.72 -1.15 3.85
C THR A 18 12.16 -1.62 3.96
N SER A 19 13.07 -0.70 4.22
CA SER A 19 14.40 -1.06 4.72
C SER A 19 14.31 -1.65 6.13
N LEU A 20 15.36 -2.31 6.59
CA LEU A 20 15.41 -2.87 7.95
C LEU A 20 15.20 -1.80 9.03
N ASP A 21 15.66 -0.58 8.78
CA ASP A 21 15.50 0.58 9.66
C ASP A 21 14.22 1.42 9.39
N GLY A 22 13.27 0.87 8.60
CA GLY A 22 11.89 1.36 8.51
C GLY A 22 11.63 2.49 7.51
N PHE A 23 12.51 2.69 6.53
CA PHE A 23 12.31 3.67 5.46
C PHE A 23 11.64 3.05 4.22
N ILE A 24 10.83 3.81 3.53
CA ILE A 24 10.16 3.42 2.28
C ILE A 24 10.84 4.01 1.04
N ALA A 25 11.70 5.00 1.21
CA ALA A 25 12.53 5.61 0.19
C ALA A 25 13.77 6.22 0.84
N ASP A 26 14.82 6.45 0.07
CA ASP A 26 15.97 7.21 0.52
C ASP A 26 15.66 8.70 0.72
N SER A 27 16.63 9.50 1.14
CA SER A 27 16.45 10.94 1.41
C SER A 27 16.12 11.78 0.17
N LYS A 28 16.29 11.21 -1.03
CA LYS A 28 15.93 11.84 -2.32
C LYS A 28 14.62 11.28 -2.89
N GLY A 29 13.96 10.36 -2.19
CA GLY A 29 12.77 9.66 -2.67
C GLY A 29 13.07 8.47 -3.58
N GLY A 30 14.34 8.07 -3.72
CA GLY A 30 14.77 6.93 -4.54
C GLY A 30 14.44 5.59 -3.90
N ILE A 31 14.27 4.56 -4.74
CA ILE A 31 13.91 3.20 -4.34
C ILE A 31 14.83 2.13 -4.96
N ASP A 32 15.96 2.51 -5.52
CA ASP A 32 16.91 1.58 -6.16
C ASP A 32 17.42 0.49 -5.19
N TRP A 33 17.45 0.80 -3.90
CA TRP A 33 17.82 -0.11 -2.83
C TRP A 33 16.91 -1.34 -2.70
N LEU A 34 15.69 -1.30 -3.23
CA LEU A 34 14.75 -2.43 -3.23
C LEU A 34 15.34 -3.66 -3.94
N HIS A 35 16.17 -3.44 -4.95
CA HIS A 35 16.76 -4.48 -5.78
C HIS A 35 18.23 -4.78 -5.46
N ALA A 36 18.86 -3.99 -4.58
CA ALA A 36 20.30 -4.06 -4.34
C ALA A 36 20.79 -5.40 -3.78
N ASN A 37 19.93 -6.16 -3.10
CA ASN A 37 20.23 -7.44 -2.48
C ASN A 37 19.30 -8.57 -2.96
N ALA A 38 18.72 -8.42 -4.15
CA ALA A 38 17.85 -9.45 -4.72
C ALA A 38 18.63 -10.76 -4.93
N ILE A 39 18.19 -11.83 -4.28
CA ILE A 39 18.70 -13.18 -4.42
C ILE A 39 17.54 -14.04 -4.90
N GLU A 40 17.46 -14.29 -6.19
CA GLU A 40 16.43 -15.16 -6.76
C GLU A 40 16.82 -16.63 -6.56
N ARG A 41 16.19 -17.30 -5.60
CA ARG A 41 16.36 -18.73 -5.32
C ARG A 41 15.09 -19.53 -5.61
N GLU A 42 13.94 -18.88 -5.53
CA GLU A 42 12.62 -19.49 -5.71
C GLU A 42 11.64 -18.48 -6.30
N THR A 43 10.55 -18.96 -6.85
CA THR A 43 9.47 -18.10 -7.33
C THR A 43 8.76 -17.45 -6.13
N ASP A 44 8.71 -16.13 -6.10
CA ASP A 44 7.97 -15.38 -5.09
C ASP A 44 6.64 -14.92 -5.68
N THR A 45 5.54 -15.49 -5.21
CA THR A 45 4.17 -15.15 -5.63
C THR A 45 3.46 -14.26 -4.60
N SER A 46 4.19 -13.73 -3.61
CA SER A 46 3.59 -13.00 -2.48
C SER A 46 2.76 -11.79 -2.93
N TYR A 47 3.25 -11.08 -3.95
CA TYR A 47 2.55 -9.92 -4.48
C TYR A 47 1.34 -10.31 -5.33
N GLU A 48 1.49 -11.29 -6.22
CA GLU A 48 0.41 -11.80 -7.08
C GLU A 48 -0.72 -12.38 -6.25
N ASP A 49 -0.41 -13.16 -5.23
CA ASP A 49 -1.38 -13.75 -4.31
C ASP A 49 -2.17 -12.65 -3.57
N PHE A 50 -1.47 -11.62 -3.08
CA PHE A 50 -2.10 -10.46 -2.47
C PHE A 50 -2.98 -9.70 -3.47
N TYR A 51 -2.43 -9.33 -4.65
CA TYR A 51 -3.11 -8.46 -5.61
C TYR A 51 -4.31 -9.14 -6.28
N SER A 52 -4.37 -10.46 -6.33
CA SER A 52 -5.48 -11.22 -6.93
C SER A 52 -6.85 -10.89 -6.34
N ASN A 53 -6.91 -10.43 -5.08
CA ASN A 53 -8.15 -10.04 -4.41
C ASN A 53 -8.36 -8.52 -4.34
N VAL A 54 -7.53 -7.73 -5.02
CA VAL A 54 -7.65 -6.27 -5.07
C VAL A 54 -8.51 -5.83 -6.25
N ASP A 55 -9.36 -4.82 -6.08
CA ASP A 55 -10.07 -4.13 -7.16
C ASP A 55 -9.92 -2.60 -7.10
N THR A 56 -9.32 -2.09 -6.05
CA THR A 56 -9.13 -0.66 -5.85
C THR A 56 -7.75 -0.37 -5.28
N VAL A 57 -7.05 0.59 -5.87
CA VAL A 57 -5.75 1.06 -5.39
C VAL A 57 -5.80 2.54 -5.05
N ILE A 58 -5.08 2.94 -3.99
CA ILE A 58 -5.03 4.34 -3.54
C ILE A 58 -3.57 4.75 -3.36
N MET A 59 -3.19 5.88 -3.94
CA MET A 59 -1.83 6.40 -3.85
C MET A 59 -1.78 7.92 -3.90
N GLY A 60 -0.70 8.48 -3.41
CA GLY A 60 -0.37 9.89 -3.61
C GLY A 60 0.20 10.16 -5.01
N ARG A 61 0.15 11.41 -5.45
CA ARG A 61 0.62 11.83 -6.77
C ARG A 61 2.10 11.49 -7.02
N THR A 62 2.97 11.69 -6.05
CA THR A 62 4.39 11.36 -6.19
C THR A 62 4.60 9.86 -6.45
N THR A 63 3.86 9.00 -5.75
CA THR A 63 3.91 7.55 -5.98
C THR A 63 3.36 7.19 -7.36
N TYR A 64 2.28 7.84 -7.80
CA TYR A 64 1.73 7.64 -9.13
C TYR A 64 2.74 8.02 -10.22
N ASP A 65 3.35 9.21 -10.12
CA ASP A 65 4.36 9.66 -11.07
C ASP A 65 5.57 8.69 -11.09
N GLN A 66 6.03 8.22 -9.92
CA GLN A 66 7.11 7.23 -9.84
C GLN A 66 6.75 5.89 -10.48
N VAL A 67 5.53 5.40 -10.27
CA VAL A 67 5.05 4.17 -10.90
C VAL A 67 5.00 4.30 -12.42
N THR A 68 4.43 5.39 -12.92
CA THR A 68 4.18 5.56 -14.36
C THR A 68 5.40 6.04 -15.15
N GLU A 69 6.34 6.74 -14.53
CA GLU A 69 7.49 7.31 -15.20
C GLU A 69 8.77 6.49 -15.02
N VAL A 70 8.89 5.74 -13.90
CA VAL A 70 10.13 5.05 -13.53
C VAL A 70 9.95 3.54 -13.46
N LEU A 71 8.98 3.05 -12.66
CA LEU A 71 8.85 1.61 -12.38
C LEU A 71 8.19 0.84 -13.52
N SER A 72 7.18 1.40 -14.14
CA SER A 72 6.39 0.76 -15.19
C SER A 72 6.00 1.76 -16.28
N PRO A 73 7.00 2.32 -17.02
CA PRO A 73 6.74 3.40 -17.98
C PRO A 73 5.98 2.93 -19.23
N ASN A 74 5.93 1.63 -19.48
CA ASN A 74 5.30 1.07 -20.68
C ASN A 74 3.90 0.53 -20.44
N GLU A 75 3.56 0.19 -19.19
CA GLU A 75 2.27 -0.42 -18.85
C GLU A 75 1.89 -0.05 -17.41
N TYR A 76 0.67 0.43 -17.22
CA TYR A 76 0.17 0.76 -15.89
C TYR A 76 -0.12 -0.53 -15.11
N PRO A 77 0.57 -0.78 -13.96
CA PRO A 77 0.51 -2.08 -13.30
C PRO A 77 -0.82 -2.35 -12.60
N TYR A 78 -1.69 -1.34 -12.47
CA TYR A 78 -2.99 -1.43 -11.81
C TYR A 78 -4.16 -1.26 -12.79
N ALA A 79 -3.97 -1.61 -14.07
CA ALA A 79 -4.98 -1.44 -15.12
C ALA A 79 -6.29 -2.22 -14.85
N ASP A 80 -6.22 -3.30 -14.10
CA ASP A 80 -7.38 -4.15 -13.72
C ASP A 80 -8.10 -3.67 -12.44
N SER A 81 -7.69 -2.53 -11.88
CA SER A 81 -8.24 -1.96 -10.64
C SER A 81 -8.65 -0.50 -10.84
N GLN A 82 -9.64 -0.06 -10.07
CA GLN A 82 -9.96 1.36 -9.98
C GLN A 82 -8.89 2.08 -9.15
N SER A 83 -8.26 3.10 -9.72
CA SER A 83 -7.20 3.88 -9.06
C SER A 83 -7.71 5.21 -8.54
N TYR A 84 -7.35 5.56 -7.31
CA TYR A 84 -7.54 6.89 -6.73
C TYR A 84 -6.16 7.51 -6.47
N VAL A 85 -5.89 8.62 -7.15
CA VAL A 85 -4.62 9.36 -7.02
C VAL A 85 -4.88 10.68 -6.30
N LEU A 86 -4.36 10.81 -5.08
CA LEU A 86 -4.53 12.02 -4.29
C LEU A 86 -3.56 13.10 -4.77
N THR A 87 -4.13 14.23 -5.19
CA THR A 87 -3.38 15.37 -5.73
C THR A 87 -4.14 16.66 -5.55
N SER A 88 -3.42 17.77 -5.33
CA SER A 88 -3.98 19.13 -5.44
C SER A 88 -3.86 19.71 -6.86
N ARG A 89 -3.12 19.03 -7.76
CA ARG A 89 -2.98 19.46 -9.15
C ARG A 89 -4.25 19.13 -9.92
N GLN A 90 -4.73 20.06 -10.72
CA GLN A 90 -5.80 19.79 -11.67
C GLN A 90 -5.31 18.77 -12.71
N THR A 91 -5.98 17.64 -12.78
CA THR A 91 -5.66 16.54 -13.70
C THR A 91 -6.98 15.89 -14.12
N ASP A 92 -7.13 15.62 -15.40
CA ASP A 92 -8.33 14.97 -15.91
C ASP A 92 -8.36 13.49 -15.52
N ASN A 93 -9.53 13.03 -15.10
CA ASN A 93 -9.77 11.62 -14.82
C ASN A 93 -9.76 10.80 -16.11
N THR A 94 -9.34 9.56 -16.00
CA THR A 94 -9.59 8.54 -17.03
C THR A 94 -10.73 7.63 -16.61
N LYS A 95 -11.04 6.62 -17.40
CA LYS A 95 -12.04 5.63 -17.06
C LYS A 95 -11.74 4.92 -15.72
N ASP A 96 -10.47 4.59 -15.51
CA ASP A 96 -10.04 3.72 -14.41
C ASP A 96 -9.16 4.46 -13.38
N ILE A 97 -8.85 5.75 -13.60
CA ILE A 97 -8.04 6.56 -12.69
C ILE A 97 -8.79 7.85 -12.34
N THR A 98 -9.04 8.04 -11.06
CA THR A 98 -9.65 9.25 -10.49
C THR A 98 -8.58 10.06 -9.75
N PHE A 99 -8.31 11.27 -10.25
CA PHE A 99 -7.48 12.25 -9.57
C PHE A 99 -8.35 13.10 -8.65
N THR A 100 -7.95 13.27 -7.39
CA THR A 100 -8.81 13.92 -6.41
C THR A 100 -8.01 14.60 -5.31
N ASN A 101 -8.57 15.68 -4.76
CA ASN A 101 -8.05 16.37 -3.57
C ASN A 101 -8.83 16.02 -2.29
N LYS A 102 -9.73 15.03 -2.36
CA LYS A 102 -10.43 14.53 -1.17
C LYS A 102 -9.44 13.93 -0.17
N SER A 103 -9.81 13.97 1.11
CA SER A 103 -9.10 13.26 2.16
C SER A 103 -9.06 11.75 1.88
N VAL A 104 -7.91 11.10 2.08
CA VAL A 104 -7.81 9.65 1.97
C VAL A 104 -8.73 8.92 2.95
N VAL A 105 -8.95 9.49 4.12
CA VAL A 105 -9.86 8.98 5.15
C VAL A 105 -11.30 8.93 4.62
N ASP A 106 -11.75 10.01 3.97
CA ASP A 106 -13.10 10.08 3.39
C ASP A 106 -13.24 9.07 2.24
N ILE A 107 -12.25 8.98 1.36
CA ILE A 107 -12.25 8.03 0.23
C ILE A 107 -12.38 6.60 0.75
N VAL A 108 -11.54 6.19 1.69
CA VAL A 108 -11.55 4.85 2.27
C VAL A 108 -12.86 4.57 2.99
N THR A 109 -13.35 5.53 3.78
CA THR A 109 -14.62 5.40 4.51
C THR A 109 -15.80 5.20 3.56
N ASP A 110 -15.83 5.91 2.43
CA ASP A 110 -16.88 5.77 1.43
C ASP A 110 -16.76 4.44 0.66
N LEU A 111 -15.54 4.02 0.30
CA LEU A 111 -15.30 2.75 -0.37
C LEU A 111 -15.67 1.54 0.48
N LYS A 112 -15.43 1.60 1.80
CA LYS A 112 -15.81 0.52 2.73
C LYS A 112 -17.32 0.30 2.83
N LYS A 113 -18.14 1.28 2.44
CA LYS A 113 -19.61 1.16 2.39
C LYS A 113 -20.13 0.57 1.08
N GLN A 114 -19.26 0.38 0.09
CA GLN A 114 -19.61 -0.11 -1.23
C GLN A 114 -19.23 -1.59 -1.37
N PRO A 115 -19.95 -2.36 -2.20
CA PRO A 115 -19.52 -3.71 -2.53
C PRO A 115 -18.20 -3.67 -3.32
N GLY A 116 -17.38 -4.68 -3.16
CA GLY A 116 -16.11 -4.81 -3.87
C GLY A 116 -15.15 -5.75 -3.15
N ARG A 117 -13.98 -5.91 -3.76
CA ARG A 117 -12.84 -6.65 -3.21
C ARG A 117 -11.96 -5.73 -2.33
N ASP A 118 -10.76 -6.15 -2.02
CA ASP A 118 -9.87 -5.43 -1.13
C ASP A 118 -9.36 -4.11 -1.73
N ILE A 119 -9.05 -3.16 -0.85
CA ILE A 119 -8.50 -1.85 -1.16
C ILE A 119 -7.02 -1.87 -0.82
N PHE A 120 -6.17 -1.69 -1.82
CA PHE A 120 -4.72 -1.63 -1.68
C PHE A 120 -4.26 -0.20 -1.46
N ILE A 121 -3.58 0.06 -0.35
CA ILE A 121 -2.87 1.31 -0.08
C ILE A 121 -1.44 1.16 -0.59
N VAL A 122 -1.15 1.78 -1.73
CA VAL A 122 0.18 1.75 -2.36
C VAL A 122 1.17 2.68 -1.62
N GLY A 123 0.68 3.81 -1.12
CA GLY A 123 1.48 4.81 -0.39
C GLY A 123 1.48 6.17 -1.10
N GLY A 124 2.38 7.11 -0.78
CA GLY A 124 3.46 7.13 0.21
C GLY A 124 3.06 7.42 1.66
N ALA A 125 4.01 7.81 2.45
CA ALA A 125 3.84 8.02 3.89
C ALA A 125 2.72 9.01 4.24
N SER A 126 2.53 10.08 3.47
CA SER A 126 1.47 11.08 3.67
C SER A 126 0.06 10.51 3.49
N ILE A 127 -0.10 9.44 2.72
CA ILE A 127 -1.36 8.72 2.52
C ILE A 127 -1.57 7.69 3.64
N ILE A 128 -0.50 7.03 4.04
CA ILE A 128 -0.53 5.95 5.04
C ILE A 128 -0.81 6.51 6.44
N LYS A 129 -0.12 7.58 6.86
CA LYS A 129 -0.20 8.13 8.20
C LYS A 129 -1.64 8.42 8.67
N PRO A 130 -2.48 9.20 7.95
CA PRO A 130 -3.84 9.48 8.40
C PRO A 130 -4.71 8.21 8.49
N LEU A 131 -4.49 7.21 7.62
CA LEU A 131 -5.22 5.95 7.69
C LEU A 131 -4.83 5.13 8.93
N VAL A 132 -3.57 5.16 9.33
CA VAL A 132 -3.09 4.53 10.57
C VAL A 132 -3.68 5.25 11.79
N GLU A 133 -3.62 6.58 11.84
CA GLU A 133 -4.13 7.39 12.96
C GLU A 133 -5.65 7.20 13.18
N GLU A 134 -6.42 7.03 12.09
CA GLU A 134 -7.87 6.74 12.12
C GLU A 134 -8.20 5.24 12.21
N ASN A 135 -7.19 4.36 12.39
CA ASN A 135 -7.35 2.91 12.49
C ASN A 135 -8.16 2.30 11.32
N LEU A 136 -7.94 2.79 10.11
CA LEU A 136 -8.66 2.37 8.90
C LEU A 136 -7.98 1.24 8.14
N ILE A 137 -6.70 0.95 8.41
CA ILE A 137 -5.98 -0.17 7.80
C ILE A 137 -6.35 -1.44 8.57
N ASP A 138 -6.88 -2.41 7.86
CA ASP A 138 -7.31 -3.70 8.42
C ASP A 138 -6.15 -4.71 8.48
N GLU A 139 -5.21 -4.62 7.51
CA GLU A 139 -4.10 -5.56 7.38
C GLU A 139 -2.84 -4.83 6.89
N TYR A 140 -1.71 -5.15 7.49
CA TYR A 140 -0.38 -4.63 7.16
C TYR A 140 0.48 -5.78 6.65
N GLN A 141 0.87 -5.76 5.38
CA GLN A 141 1.81 -6.70 4.78
C GLN A 141 3.12 -5.97 4.47
N LEU A 142 4.16 -6.28 5.22
CA LEU A 142 5.45 -5.61 5.12
C LEU A 142 6.49 -6.55 4.53
N ALA A 143 7.16 -6.12 3.46
CA ALA A 143 8.34 -6.76 2.91
C ALA A 143 9.60 -6.04 3.42
N ILE A 144 10.30 -6.64 4.38
CA ILE A 144 11.53 -6.06 4.95
C ILE A 144 12.71 -6.44 4.07
N ILE A 145 13.25 -5.46 3.37
CA ILE A 145 14.45 -5.60 2.55
C ILE A 145 15.67 -5.55 3.48
N PRO A 146 16.63 -6.48 3.38
CA PRO A 146 17.78 -6.54 4.28
C PRO A 146 18.83 -5.47 3.94
N THR A 147 18.43 -4.21 4.06
CA THR A 147 19.23 -3.02 3.79
C THR A 147 19.00 -1.99 4.88
N LEU A 148 20.06 -1.34 5.34
CA LEU A 148 20.00 -0.17 6.21
C LEU A 148 20.24 1.07 5.36
N LEU A 149 19.35 2.05 5.43
CA LEU A 149 19.49 3.32 4.71
C LEU A 149 20.10 4.42 5.59
N GLY A 150 19.88 4.37 6.90
CA GLY A 150 20.37 5.35 7.87
C GLY A 150 19.56 6.65 7.87
N GLU A 151 19.09 7.09 6.70
CA GLU A 151 18.22 8.25 6.50
C GLU A 151 17.26 8.01 5.33
N GLY A 152 16.13 8.70 5.31
CA GLY A 152 15.17 8.54 4.23
C GLY A 152 13.76 8.97 4.63
N ILE A 153 12.78 8.54 3.84
CA ILE A 153 11.37 8.75 4.12
C ILE A 153 10.87 7.57 4.98
N PRO A 154 10.57 7.79 6.27
CA PRO A 154 10.10 6.71 7.13
C PRO A 154 8.69 6.26 6.72
N LEU A 155 8.40 4.95 6.86
CA LEU A 155 7.05 4.43 6.68
C LEU A 155 6.07 5.11 7.65
N LEU A 156 6.45 5.17 8.92
CA LEU A 156 5.66 5.74 9.99
C LEU A 156 6.53 6.67 10.85
N SER A 157 6.11 7.92 10.97
CA SER A 157 6.72 8.90 11.87
C SER A 157 5.64 9.71 12.58
N ASP A 158 5.89 10.06 13.83
CA ASP A 158 5.00 10.93 14.63
C ASP A 158 3.53 10.47 14.63
N ILE A 159 3.31 9.16 14.71
CA ILE A 159 1.97 8.57 14.78
C ILE A 159 1.37 8.89 16.15
N LYS A 160 0.17 9.44 16.13
CA LYS A 160 -0.61 9.70 17.34
C LYS A 160 -1.33 8.42 17.76
N GLY A 161 -1.21 8.09 19.04
CA GLY A 161 -1.88 6.95 19.62
C GLY A 161 -1.01 5.68 19.68
N ASN A 162 -1.64 4.59 20.09
CA ASN A 162 -1.01 3.28 20.25
C ASN A 162 -1.96 2.22 19.67
N LEU A 163 -1.62 1.70 18.49
CA LEU A 163 -2.37 0.63 17.86
C LEU A 163 -1.77 -0.72 18.23
N LYS A 164 -2.62 -1.62 18.68
CA LYS A 164 -2.24 -3.00 18.93
C LYS A 164 -2.59 -3.85 17.70
N LEU A 165 -1.62 -4.61 17.24
CA LEU A 165 -1.75 -5.48 16.09
C LEU A 165 -1.43 -6.92 16.49
N THR A 166 -2.02 -7.87 15.79
CA THR A 166 -1.70 -9.28 15.91
C THR A 166 -0.89 -9.73 14.70
N ALA A 167 0.31 -10.30 14.94
CA ALA A 167 1.09 -10.92 13.89
C ALA A 167 0.44 -12.24 13.48
N THR A 168 0.16 -12.39 12.18
CA THR A 168 -0.51 -13.58 11.63
C THR A 168 0.41 -14.41 10.74
N GLN A 169 1.45 -13.81 10.17
CA GLN A 169 2.39 -14.50 9.32
C GLN A 169 3.79 -13.87 9.42
N ALA A 170 4.81 -14.73 9.32
CA ALA A 170 6.19 -14.34 9.04
C ALA A 170 6.84 -15.40 8.15
N LYS A 171 7.44 -14.99 7.04
CA LYS A 171 8.15 -15.90 6.13
C LYS A 171 9.38 -15.20 5.52
N VAL A 172 10.33 -16.00 5.06
CA VAL A 172 11.50 -15.50 4.32
C VAL A 172 11.46 -16.09 2.92
N VAL A 173 11.45 -15.25 1.91
CA VAL A 173 11.53 -15.64 0.50
C VAL A 173 12.57 -14.75 -0.18
N ASN A 174 13.51 -15.35 -0.91
CA ASN A 174 14.53 -14.62 -1.67
C ASN A 174 15.28 -13.53 -0.86
N ASN A 175 15.63 -13.85 0.39
CA ASN A 175 16.28 -12.93 1.31
C ASN A 175 15.42 -11.74 1.80
N ILE A 176 14.13 -11.72 1.50
CA ILE A 176 13.15 -10.73 1.96
C ILE A 176 12.33 -11.34 3.09
N VAL A 177 12.13 -10.60 4.17
CA VAL A 177 11.28 -11.03 5.30
C VAL A 177 9.89 -10.43 5.14
N TYR A 178 8.89 -11.28 4.95
CA TYR A 178 7.49 -10.88 4.85
C TYR A 178 6.79 -11.04 6.20
N HIS A 179 6.18 -9.97 6.67
CA HIS A 179 5.37 -9.97 7.90
C HIS A 179 3.94 -9.54 7.57
N THR A 180 2.97 -10.23 8.15
CA THR A 180 1.56 -9.81 8.09
C THR A 180 1.03 -9.57 9.49
N TYR A 181 0.39 -8.42 9.67
CA TYR A 181 -0.28 -8.03 10.90
C TYR A 181 -1.72 -7.62 10.60
N VAL A 182 -2.62 -7.94 11.51
CA VAL A 182 -4.01 -7.49 11.47
C VAL A 182 -4.32 -6.63 12.69
N LYS A 183 -5.23 -5.68 12.54
CA LYS A 183 -5.72 -4.89 13.68
C LYS A 183 -6.57 -5.77 14.60
N ASN A 184 -6.49 -5.48 15.88
CA ASN A 184 -7.28 -6.17 16.90
C ASN A 184 -8.72 -5.63 16.95
#